data_46d096a98a21923b986c7483a249928b
#
_entry.id   46d096a98a21923b986c7483a249928b
#
_cell.length_a   1.000
_cell.length_b   1.000
_cell.length_c   1.000
_cell.angle_alpha   90.00
_cell.angle_beta   90.00
_cell.angle_gamma   90.00
#
_symmetry.space_group_name_H-M   'P 1'
#
loop_
_entity.id
_entity.type
_entity.pdbx_description
1 polymer ?
#
loop_
_entity_poly.entity_id
_entity_poly.type
_entity_poly.pdbx_seq_one_letter_code
_entity_poly.pdbx_strand_id
1 'polypeptide(L)'
;GKDWLKPWASLGMPKNLSSGKCYRGINTIALWIAKEECGFTSDIFGTFKQISSKGGKVNKGAKGTQVIYMQPALYRNARTNETPDSSDGSVKVQYNLMRSYFVFNLDQTTGLEEYQQVQAEGSETLLDVEQYVKNTGAKIKYSSETLFLKNSCYYVPSQDYIGMVSKEQFNGNESSSATQNFYATLLHELTHWTGHKSRCNRDEKYKAKYFENFDSKEKYAFEELVAEIGSAIQCCMLGITMEPTPHAIQYLNIWKDRIKERPETIFKASALAQAGVSYIQDLQPNNKIESNQNMSKLFKNRYAS
;
A
#
# COMPACT_ATOMS: atom_id res chain seq x y z
N GLY A 1 21.99 9.03 10.23
CA GLY A 1 20.93 8.64 9.33
C GLY A 1 19.59 8.85 10.00
N LYS A 2 18.73 9.68 9.44
CA LYS A 2 17.36 9.80 9.93
C LYS A 2 16.64 8.46 9.71
N ASP A 3 15.93 7.99 10.72
CA ASP A 3 15.11 6.79 10.68
C ASP A 3 14.01 6.96 9.63
N TRP A 4 14.23 6.44 8.42
CA TRP A 4 13.26 6.45 7.35
C TRP A 4 12.05 5.51 7.61
N LEU A 5 12.06 4.86 8.77
CA LEU A 5 11.02 3.96 9.26
C LEU A 5 9.96 4.63 10.14
N LYS A 6 10.15 5.88 10.53
CA LYS A 6 9.11 6.66 11.20
C LYS A 6 8.11 7.13 10.15
N PRO A 7 7.00 7.21 10.42
CA PRO A 7 5.68 6.73 10.74
C PRO A 7 4.78 6.63 9.51
N TRP A 8 4.95 5.63 8.69
CA TRP A 8 4.08 5.47 7.49
C TRP A 8 2.59 5.35 7.85
N ALA A 9 2.28 4.95 9.06
CA ALA A 9 0.91 4.77 9.51
C ALA A 9 0.24 6.01 10.13
N SER A 10 0.98 7.07 10.42
CA SER A 10 0.39 8.38 10.74
C SER A 10 0.12 9.21 9.48
N LEU A 11 0.57 8.74 8.32
CA LEU A 11 0.40 9.39 7.03
C LEU A 11 -0.88 8.85 6.37
N GLY A 12 -1.81 9.72 5.97
CA GLY A 12 -2.97 9.32 5.17
C GLY A 12 -2.58 8.69 3.83
N MET A 13 -3.50 7.96 3.19
CA MET A 13 -3.25 7.37 1.86
C MET A 13 -3.07 8.47 0.81
N PRO A 14 -1.92 8.51 0.10
CA PRO A 14 -1.71 9.48 -0.98
C PRO A 14 -2.77 9.34 -2.07
N LYS A 15 -3.43 10.44 -2.42
CA LYS A 15 -4.54 10.50 -3.40
C LYS A 15 -4.19 11.38 -4.58
N ASN A 16 -4.68 11.00 -5.74
CA ASN A 16 -4.51 11.81 -6.95
C ASN A 16 -5.56 12.94 -6.99
N LEU A 17 -5.10 14.16 -7.19
CA LEU A 17 -5.94 15.38 -7.20
C LEU A 17 -7.12 15.32 -8.18
N SER A 18 -6.96 14.71 -9.33
CA SER A 18 -8.02 14.69 -10.36
C SER A 18 -8.99 13.54 -10.20
N SER A 19 -8.48 12.35 -9.89
CA SER A 19 -9.32 11.15 -9.82
C SER A 19 -9.84 10.83 -8.42
N GLY A 20 -9.25 11.43 -7.36
CA GLY A 20 -9.52 11.07 -5.97
C GLY A 20 -9.01 9.68 -5.58
N LYS A 21 -8.48 8.90 -6.53
CA LYS A 21 -8.01 7.53 -6.27
C LYS A 21 -6.69 7.54 -5.52
N CYS A 22 -6.54 6.59 -4.59
CA CYS A 22 -5.27 6.37 -3.91
C CYS A 22 -4.18 5.91 -4.87
N TYR A 23 -2.96 6.39 -4.67
CA TYR A 23 -1.78 5.82 -5.30
C TYR A 23 -1.54 4.41 -4.78
N ARG A 24 -0.86 3.56 -5.58
CA ARG A 24 -0.72 2.14 -5.29
C ARG A 24 0.72 1.67 -5.45
N GLY A 25 1.07 0.60 -4.74
CA GLY A 25 2.38 -0.05 -4.83
C GLY A 25 3.52 0.91 -4.49
N ILE A 26 4.56 0.92 -5.31
CA ILE A 26 5.76 1.76 -5.09
C ILE A 26 5.44 3.25 -5.03
N ASN A 27 4.39 3.72 -5.72
CA ASN A 27 4.02 5.12 -5.71
C ASN A 27 3.53 5.56 -4.32
N THR A 28 2.80 4.71 -3.61
CA THR A 28 2.38 4.98 -2.23
C THR A 28 3.60 5.22 -1.35
N ILE A 29 4.59 4.34 -1.43
CA ILE A 29 5.82 4.42 -0.64
C ILE A 29 6.61 5.69 -1.00
N ALA A 30 6.80 5.96 -2.29
CA ALA A 30 7.53 7.15 -2.75
C ALA A 30 6.89 8.45 -2.26
N LEU A 31 5.55 8.52 -2.25
CA LEU A 31 4.81 9.70 -1.80
C LEU A 31 4.79 9.83 -0.28
N TRP A 32 4.76 8.72 0.48
CA TRP A 32 4.95 8.76 1.93
C TRP A 32 6.33 9.27 2.32
N ILE A 33 7.39 8.79 1.65
CA ILE A 33 8.76 9.28 1.87
C ILE A 33 8.84 10.78 1.59
N ALA A 34 8.30 11.22 0.46
CA ALA A 34 8.29 12.64 0.10
C ALA A 34 7.51 13.50 1.11
N LYS A 35 6.37 12.97 1.62
CA LYS A 35 5.57 13.65 2.63
C LYS A 35 6.35 13.86 3.93
N GLU A 36 7.03 12.82 4.39
CA GLU A 36 7.85 12.86 5.60
C GLU A 36 9.07 13.79 5.45
N GLU A 37 9.83 13.61 4.36
CA GLU A 37 11.06 14.39 4.14
C GLU A 37 10.81 15.90 3.96
N CYS A 38 9.65 16.24 3.35
CA CYS A 38 9.28 17.64 3.09
C CYS A 38 8.35 18.24 4.13
N GLY A 39 7.85 17.44 5.09
CA GLY A 39 6.90 17.89 6.12
C GLY A 39 5.53 18.25 5.55
N PHE A 40 5.09 17.59 4.46
CA PHE A 40 3.78 17.86 3.88
C PHE A 40 2.66 17.36 4.79
N THR A 41 1.62 18.17 4.94
CA THR A 41 0.41 17.85 5.70
C THR A 41 -0.67 17.22 4.83
N SER A 42 -0.76 17.63 3.56
CA SER A 42 -1.76 17.11 2.62
C SER A 42 -1.40 15.71 2.11
N ASP A 43 -2.43 14.86 1.92
CA ASP A 43 -2.32 13.56 1.26
C ASP A 43 -2.58 13.64 -0.25
N ILE A 44 -2.89 14.81 -0.78
CA ILE A 44 -3.27 14.99 -2.17
C ILE A 44 -2.08 15.40 -3.01
N PHE A 45 -1.90 14.70 -4.13
CA PHE A 45 -0.84 14.95 -5.09
C PHE A 45 -1.42 15.08 -6.52
N GLY A 46 -0.88 16.00 -7.29
CA GLY A 46 -1.28 16.22 -8.68
C GLY A 46 -0.10 16.49 -9.60
N THR A 47 -0.24 16.13 -10.87
CA THR A 47 0.71 16.61 -11.90
C THR A 47 0.53 18.10 -12.11
N PHE A 48 1.55 18.78 -12.67
CA PHE A 48 1.47 20.20 -13.02
C PHE A 48 0.21 20.51 -13.84
N LYS A 49 -0.09 19.66 -14.84
CA LYS A 49 -1.29 19.82 -15.69
C LYS A 49 -2.59 19.69 -14.88
N GLN A 50 -2.66 18.75 -13.96
CA GLN A 50 -3.85 18.55 -13.09
C GLN A 50 -4.07 19.75 -12.18
N ILE A 51 -3.01 20.26 -11.57
CA ILE A 51 -3.04 21.45 -10.71
C ILE A 51 -3.53 22.66 -11.51
N SER A 52 -2.90 22.92 -12.67
CA SER A 52 -3.28 24.05 -13.53
C SER A 52 -4.72 23.94 -14.05
N SER A 53 -5.20 22.74 -14.40
CA SER A 53 -6.57 22.54 -14.88
C SER A 53 -7.65 22.80 -13.81
N LYS A 54 -7.27 22.81 -12.54
CA LYS A 54 -8.13 23.13 -11.40
C LYS A 54 -7.93 24.57 -10.90
N GLY A 55 -7.22 25.41 -11.64
CA GLY A 55 -6.98 26.80 -11.30
C GLY A 55 -5.81 27.04 -10.35
N GLY A 56 -5.16 25.99 -9.88
CA GLY A 56 -4.01 26.09 -8.99
C GLY A 56 -2.70 26.40 -9.72
N LYS A 57 -1.70 26.80 -8.94
CA LYS A 57 -0.34 27.05 -9.41
C LYS A 57 0.67 26.36 -8.50
N VAL A 58 1.65 25.69 -9.11
CA VAL A 58 2.79 25.14 -8.36
C VAL A 58 3.72 26.28 -7.97
N ASN A 59 4.14 26.29 -6.70
CA ASN A 59 5.02 27.32 -6.14
C ASN A 59 6.38 27.30 -6.83
N LYS A 60 6.96 28.48 -7.04
CA LYS A 60 8.29 28.61 -7.68
C LYS A 60 9.35 27.86 -6.85
N GLY A 61 10.12 27.00 -7.50
CA GLY A 61 11.17 26.20 -6.85
C GLY A 61 10.69 24.89 -6.22
N ALA A 62 9.38 24.60 -6.23
CA ALA A 62 8.87 23.32 -5.76
C ALA A 62 9.45 22.16 -6.56
N LYS A 63 9.84 21.08 -5.86
CA LYS A 63 10.36 19.85 -6.49
C LYS A 63 9.25 18.80 -6.49
N GLY A 64 8.93 18.28 -7.67
CA GLY A 64 7.94 17.20 -7.80
C GLY A 64 8.52 15.85 -7.40
N THR A 65 7.68 15.00 -6.86
CA THR A 65 7.99 13.59 -6.55
C THR A 65 7.71 12.74 -7.79
N GLN A 66 8.65 11.88 -8.14
CA GLN A 66 8.49 10.98 -9.28
C GLN A 66 7.57 9.82 -8.93
N VAL A 67 6.57 9.57 -9.78
CA VAL A 67 5.67 8.41 -9.72
C VAL A 67 5.74 7.63 -11.03
N ILE A 68 5.44 6.33 -10.96
CA ILE A 68 5.53 5.42 -12.09
C ILE A 68 4.14 4.94 -12.46
N TYR A 69 3.88 4.90 -13.74
CA TYR A 69 2.67 4.35 -14.33
C TYR A 69 3.03 3.23 -15.30
N MET A 70 2.47 2.03 -15.05
CA MET A 70 2.62 0.89 -15.93
C MET A 70 1.42 0.87 -16.89
N GLN A 71 1.66 1.16 -18.14
CA GLN A 71 0.64 1.15 -19.18
C GLN A 71 0.77 -0.13 -20.00
N PRO A 72 -0.30 -0.94 -20.11
CA PRO A 72 -0.34 -2.01 -21.08
C PRO A 72 -0.08 -1.43 -22.48
N ALA A 73 0.94 -1.90 -23.16
CA ALA A 73 1.23 -1.51 -24.51
C ALA A 73 0.72 -2.59 -25.47
N LEU A 74 -0.07 -2.15 -26.44
CA LEU A 74 -0.53 -3.00 -27.53
C LEU A 74 0.61 -3.11 -28.56
N TYR A 75 0.88 -4.31 -29.02
CA TYR A 75 1.79 -4.50 -30.14
C TYR A 75 1.21 -3.80 -31.37
N ARG A 76 1.97 -2.89 -31.97
CA ARG A 76 1.73 -2.37 -33.31
C ARG A 76 2.86 -2.81 -34.20
N ASN A 77 2.53 -3.35 -35.36
CA ASN A 77 3.54 -3.64 -36.37
C ASN A 77 4.23 -2.33 -36.77
N ALA A 78 5.54 -2.26 -36.59
CA ALA A 78 6.33 -1.03 -36.87
C ALA A 78 6.27 -0.60 -38.36
N ARG A 79 5.89 -1.48 -39.28
CA ARG A 79 5.77 -1.20 -40.73
C ARG A 79 4.37 -0.81 -41.16
N THR A 80 3.31 -1.37 -40.55
CA THR A 80 1.92 -1.14 -41.00
C THR A 80 1.12 -0.28 -40.04
N ASN A 81 1.64 -0.03 -38.83
CA ASN A 81 0.93 0.65 -37.73
C ASN A 81 -0.37 -0.06 -37.29
N GLU A 82 -0.58 -1.29 -37.73
CA GLU A 82 -1.75 -2.10 -37.45
C GLU A 82 -1.54 -2.98 -36.23
N THR A 83 -2.58 -3.19 -35.42
CA THR A 83 -2.61 -4.22 -34.38
C THR A 83 -2.82 -5.57 -35.04
N PRO A 84 -2.11 -6.65 -34.61
CA PRO A 84 -2.39 -7.98 -35.11
C PRO A 84 -3.85 -8.34 -34.87
N ASP A 85 -4.53 -8.75 -35.92
CA ASP A 85 -5.91 -9.19 -35.87
C ASP A 85 -5.96 -10.48 -35.02
N SER A 86 -6.55 -10.41 -33.85
CA SER A 86 -6.88 -11.61 -33.08
C SER A 86 -8.29 -12.00 -33.45
N SER A 87 -8.43 -13.13 -34.10
CA SER A 87 -9.71 -13.72 -34.56
C SER A 87 -10.73 -13.92 -33.42
N ASP A 88 -10.36 -13.71 -32.17
CA ASP A 88 -11.18 -13.85 -30.96
C ASP A 88 -11.48 -12.51 -30.26
N GLY A 89 -11.07 -11.36 -30.84
CA GLY A 89 -11.26 -10.04 -30.24
C GLY A 89 -10.35 -9.75 -29.03
N SER A 90 -9.49 -10.66 -28.63
CA SER A 90 -8.58 -10.45 -27.51
C SER A 90 -7.29 -9.75 -27.98
N VAL A 91 -7.01 -8.58 -27.45
CA VAL A 91 -5.76 -7.86 -27.72
C VAL A 91 -4.66 -8.43 -26.84
N LYS A 92 -3.69 -9.14 -27.42
CA LYS A 92 -2.52 -9.64 -26.67
C LYS A 92 -1.66 -8.46 -26.20
N VAL A 93 -1.65 -8.21 -24.89
CA VAL A 93 -0.69 -7.31 -24.26
C VAL A 93 0.68 -7.96 -24.32
N GLN A 94 1.60 -7.40 -25.06
CA GLN A 94 2.94 -7.98 -25.23
C GLN A 94 3.96 -7.49 -24.21
N TYR A 95 3.80 -6.27 -23.68
CA TYR A 95 4.66 -5.70 -22.64
C TYR A 95 3.98 -4.53 -21.94
N ASN A 96 4.48 -4.22 -20.74
CA ASN A 96 4.06 -3.05 -20.00
C ASN A 96 5.05 -1.90 -20.26
N LEU A 97 4.56 -0.79 -20.78
CA LEU A 97 5.36 0.43 -20.92
C LEU A 97 5.39 1.16 -19.59
N MET A 98 6.57 1.30 -19.00
CA MET A 98 6.77 2.10 -17.81
C MET A 98 6.94 3.57 -18.19
N ARG A 99 6.07 4.42 -17.65
CA ARG A 99 6.18 5.89 -17.76
C ARG A 99 6.34 6.49 -16.39
N SER A 100 7.14 7.53 -16.29
CA SER A 100 7.28 8.32 -15.07
C SER A 100 6.67 9.70 -15.23
N TYR A 101 6.10 10.20 -14.14
CA TYR A 101 5.53 11.54 -14.04
C TYR A 101 6.01 12.19 -12.76
N PHE A 102 6.08 13.51 -12.76
CA PHE A 102 6.28 14.29 -11.55
C PHE A 102 4.94 14.77 -11.02
N VAL A 103 4.70 14.54 -9.74
CA VAL A 103 3.53 15.05 -9.01
C VAL A 103 3.99 15.96 -7.88
N PHE A 104 3.16 16.94 -7.55
CA PHE A 104 3.40 17.92 -6.50
C PHE A 104 2.33 17.74 -5.43
N ASN A 105 2.73 17.85 -4.17
CA ASN A 105 1.80 17.87 -3.05
C ASN A 105 0.98 19.18 -3.08
N LEU A 106 -0.25 19.19 -2.55
CA LEU A 106 -1.04 20.41 -2.46
C LEU A 106 -0.37 21.51 -1.64
N ASP A 107 0.42 21.16 -0.64
CA ASP A 107 1.18 22.14 0.16
C ASP A 107 2.26 22.88 -0.66
N GLN A 108 2.55 22.38 -1.86
CA GLN A 108 3.44 23.03 -2.83
C GLN A 108 2.69 23.90 -3.85
N THR A 109 1.40 24.19 -3.60
CA THR A 109 0.54 24.89 -4.55
C THR A 109 -0.18 26.05 -3.90
N THR A 110 -0.72 26.95 -4.73
CA THR A 110 -1.65 28.02 -4.33
C THR A 110 -2.91 27.95 -5.18
N GLY A 111 -4.04 28.44 -4.65
CA GLY A 111 -5.33 28.47 -5.34
C GLY A 111 -6.10 27.14 -5.31
N LEU A 112 -5.72 26.21 -4.40
CA LEU A 112 -6.37 24.91 -4.22
C LEU A 112 -6.70 24.65 -2.73
N GLU A 113 -6.88 25.69 -1.93
CA GLU A 113 -7.09 25.60 -0.48
C GLU A 113 -8.37 24.81 -0.12
N GLU A 114 -9.38 24.86 -0.99
CA GLU A 114 -10.64 24.11 -0.82
C GLU A 114 -10.43 22.57 -0.81
N TYR A 115 -9.38 22.07 -1.49
CA TYR A 115 -9.06 20.64 -1.52
C TYR A 115 -8.37 20.15 -0.25
N GLN A 116 -7.79 21.05 0.55
CA GLN A 116 -7.11 20.71 1.81
C GLN A 116 -8.13 20.43 2.93
N GLN A 117 -9.30 21.05 2.90
CA GLN A 117 -10.32 20.95 3.97
C GLN A 117 -11.06 19.60 4.00
N VAL A 118 -11.00 18.81 2.94
CA VAL A 118 -11.75 17.54 2.80
C VAL A 118 -11.12 16.38 3.59
N GLN A 119 -9.94 16.56 4.18
CA GLN A 119 -9.21 15.49 4.87
C GLN A 119 -9.66 15.23 6.32
N ALA A 120 -10.43 16.12 6.93
CA ALA A 120 -10.78 16.05 8.35
C ALA A 120 -11.94 15.07 8.69
N GLU A 121 -12.62 14.52 7.71
CA GLU A 121 -13.80 13.68 7.90
C GLU A 121 -13.55 12.23 7.48
N GLY A 122 -12.96 11.42 8.33
CA GLY A 122 -12.85 9.98 8.01
C GLY A 122 -11.92 9.20 8.91
N SER A 123 -12.10 9.29 10.22
CA SER A 123 -11.56 8.25 11.10
C SER A 123 -12.54 7.05 11.06
N GLU A 124 -12.18 6.00 10.33
CA GLU A 124 -12.85 4.71 10.49
C GLU A 124 -12.70 4.24 11.94
N THR A 125 -13.75 3.65 12.48
CA THR A 125 -13.72 3.18 13.87
C THR A 125 -13.01 1.83 13.96
N LEU A 126 -12.42 1.51 15.11
CA LEU A 126 -11.79 0.20 15.36
C LEU A 126 -12.74 -0.99 15.16
N LEU A 127 -14.06 -0.77 15.23
CA LEU A 127 -15.09 -1.76 14.90
C LEU A 127 -15.04 -2.17 13.42
N ASP A 128 -14.69 -1.27 12.53
CA ASP A 128 -14.58 -1.54 11.10
C ASP A 128 -13.40 -2.49 10.82
N VAL A 129 -12.35 -2.43 11.64
CA VAL A 129 -11.18 -3.32 11.52
C VAL A 129 -11.54 -4.77 11.84
N GLU A 130 -12.32 -5.01 12.89
CA GLU A 130 -12.77 -6.37 13.23
C GLU A 130 -13.63 -6.97 12.12
N GLN A 131 -14.55 -6.17 11.57
CA GLN A 131 -15.38 -6.60 10.45
C GLN A 131 -14.54 -6.81 9.19
N TYR A 132 -13.57 -5.93 8.93
CA TYR A 132 -12.63 -6.07 7.81
C TYR A 132 -11.87 -7.40 7.87
N VAL A 133 -11.33 -7.75 9.02
CA VAL A 133 -10.62 -9.02 9.24
C VAL A 133 -11.59 -10.20 9.13
N LYS A 134 -12.77 -10.14 9.77
CA LYS A 134 -13.79 -11.19 9.75
C LYS A 134 -14.25 -11.52 8.33
N ASN A 135 -14.39 -10.53 7.47
CA ASN A 135 -14.82 -10.71 6.08
C ASN A 135 -13.81 -11.51 5.24
N THR A 136 -12.55 -11.62 5.68
CA THR A 136 -11.53 -12.43 5.00
C THR A 136 -11.75 -13.93 5.15
N GLY A 137 -12.43 -14.35 6.20
CA GLY A 137 -12.57 -15.77 6.58
C GLY A 137 -11.27 -16.41 7.10
N ALA A 138 -10.23 -15.62 7.37
CA ALA A 138 -8.98 -16.13 7.93
C ALA A 138 -9.22 -16.78 9.29
N LYS A 139 -8.64 -17.97 9.50
CA LYS A 139 -8.70 -18.65 10.80
C LYS A 139 -7.70 -18.00 11.75
N ILE A 140 -8.19 -17.45 12.85
CA ILE A 140 -7.36 -16.84 13.88
C ILE A 140 -7.47 -17.68 15.15
N LYS A 141 -6.33 -18.05 15.74
CA LYS A 141 -6.22 -18.76 17.02
C LYS A 141 -5.50 -17.88 18.03
N TYR A 142 -6.02 -17.81 19.23
CA TYR A 142 -5.42 -17.02 20.30
C TYR A 142 -4.56 -17.89 21.22
N SER A 143 -3.57 -17.30 21.89
CA SER A 143 -2.52 -18.00 22.68
C SER A 143 -3.04 -18.88 23.81
N SER A 144 -4.26 -18.65 24.30
CA SER A 144 -4.94 -19.56 25.23
C SER A 144 -5.26 -20.95 24.62
N GLU A 145 -5.25 -21.03 23.28
CA GLU A 145 -5.59 -22.24 22.51
C GLU A 145 -4.36 -22.93 21.91
N THR A 146 -3.18 -22.28 21.95
CA THR A 146 -1.94 -22.77 21.33
C THR A 146 -0.82 -22.87 22.35
N LEU A 147 -0.49 -24.10 22.78
CA LEU A 147 0.56 -24.41 23.77
C LEU A 147 2.00 -24.12 23.30
N PHE A 148 2.25 -23.79 22.02
CA PHE A 148 3.59 -23.90 21.46
C PHE A 148 4.39 -22.62 21.31
N LEU A 149 3.79 -21.41 21.32
CA LEU A 149 4.56 -20.17 21.19
C LEU A 149 4.02 -19.08 22.14
N LYS A 150 4.51 -19.11 23.38
CA LYS A 150 4.29 -18.02 24.33
C LYS A 150 4.91 -16.73 23.76
N ASN A 151 4.11 -15.71 23.49
CA ASN A 151 4.48 -14.32 23.21
C ASN A 151 4.84 -13.92 21.76
N SER A 152 4.44 -14.66 20.73
CA SER A 152 4.61 -14.19 19.34
C SER A 152 3.34 -14.37 18.50
N CYS A 153 3.15 -13.46 17.55
CA CYS A 153 2.14 -13.59 16.51
C CYS A 153 2.79 -14.17 15.26
N TYR A 154 2.06 -14.95 14.47
CA TYR A 154 2.62 -15.64 13.30
C TYR A 154 1.52 -16.20 12.40
N TYR A 155 1.83 -16.34 11.12
CA TYR A 155 1.04 -17.12 10.17
C TYR A 155 1.66 -18.49 9.95
N VAL A 156 0.85 -19.54 9.92
CA VAL A 156 1.29 -20.94 9.67
C VAL A 156 0.79 -21.39 8.30
N PRO A 157 1.63 -21.35 7.25
CA PRO A 157 1.21 -21.69 5.89
C PRO A 157 0.71 -23.14 5.73
N SER A 158 1.33 -24.09 6.43
CA SER A 158 0.98 -25.53 6.33
C SER A 158 -0.40 -25.88 6.88
N GLN A 159 -0.91 -25.09 7.82
CA GLN A 159 -2.21 -25.28 8.50
C GLN A 159 -3.20 -24.16 8.19
N ASP A 160 -2.75 -23.15 7.48
CA ASP A 160 -3.53 -22.00 7.02
C ASP A 160 -4.30 -21.30 8.17
N TYR A 161 -3.59 -20.93 9.23
CA TYR A 161 -4.14 -20.13 10.32
C TYR A 161 -3.15 -19.06 10.80
N ILE A 162 -3.69 -18.00 11.40
CA ILE A 162 -2.96 -16.95 12.07
C ILE A 162 -3.00 -17.23 13.58
N GLY A 163 -1.85 -17.32 14.22
CA GLY A 163 -1.70 -17.36 15.67
C GLY A 163 -1.51 -15.95 16.23
N MET A 164 -2.33 -15.54 17.17
CA MET A 164 -2.23 -14.26 17.86
C MET A 164 -2.10 -14.44 19.35
N VAL A 165 -1.30 -13.61 20.00
CA VAL A 165 -1.40 -13.45 21.45
C VAL A 165 -2.69 -12.68 21.77
N SER A 166 -3.22 -12.84 22.98
CA SER A 166 -4.44 -12.14 23.36
C SER A 166 -4.25 -10.64 23.41
N LYS A 167 -5.31 -9.88 23.13
CA LYS A 167 -5.28 -8.41 23.00
C LYS A 167 -4.76 -7.72 24.27
N GLU A 168 -5.02 -8.32 25.42
CA GLU A 168 -4.61 -7.83 26.74
C GLU A 168 -3.08 -7.89 26.97
N GLN A 169 -2.35 -8.64 26.13
CA GLN A 169 -0.89 -8.73 26.21
C GLN A 169 -0.18 -7.63 25.40
N PHE A 170 -0.92 -6.85 24.63
CA PHE A 170 -0.36 -5.72 23.92
C PHE A 170 -0.26 -4.49 24.82
N ASN A 171 0.80 -3.73 24.64
CA ASN A 171 1.02 -2.45 25.29
C ASN A 171 0.92 -1.30 24.27
N GLY A 172 0.46 -0.15 24.72
CA GLY A 172 0.59 1.10 23.97
C GLY A 172 1.97 1.72 24.17
N ASN A 173 2.25 2.72 23.37
CA ASN A 173 3.42 3.59 23.47
C ASN A 173 3.00 5.07 23.27
N GLU A 174 3.96 5.99 23.08
CA GLU A 174 3.67 7.41 22.92
C GLU A 174 2.84 7.75 21.69
N SER A 175 2.89 6.92 20.63
CA SER A 175 2.25 7.19 19.32
C SER A 175 1.10 6.26 18.99
N SER A 176 0.96 5.11 19.66
CA SER A 176 -0.09 4.13 19.37
C SER A 176 -0.64 3.46 20.64
N SER A 177 -1.95 3.20 20.64
CA SER A 177 -2.59 2.47 21.74
C SER A 177 -2.32 0.96 21.63
N ALA A 178 -2.49 0.23 22.74
CA ALA A 178 -2.41 -1.24 22.77
C ALA A 178 -3.33 -1.89 21.72
N THR A 179 -4.52 -1.35 21.55
CA THR A 179 -5.50 -1.81 20.55
C THR A 179 -5.00 -1.58 19.11
N GLN A 180 -4.40 -0.43 18.83
CA GLN A 180 -3.81 -0.16 17.52
C GLN A 180 -2.65 -1.11 17.22
N ASN A 181 -1.77 -1.36 18.20
CA ASN A 181 -0.65 -2.29 18.05
C ASN A 181 -1.12 -3.74 17.81
N PHE A 182 -2.19 -4.16 18.49
CA PHE A 182 -2.81 -5.46 18.24
C PHE A 182 -3.31 -5.59 16.80
N TYR A 183 -4.07 -4.61 16.31
CA TYR A 183 -4.60 -4.68 14.94
C TYR A 183 -3.51 -4.50 13.89
N ALA A 184 -2.52 -3.65 14.10
CA ALA A 184 -1.38 -3.52 13.20
C ALA A 184 -0.65 -4.87 13.03
N THR A 185 -0.41 -5.59 14.14
CA THR A 185 0.19 -6.92 14.11
C THR A 185 -0.72 -7.93 13.40
N LEU A 186 -2.02 -7.91 13.67
CA LEU A 186 -2.97 -8.80 13.00
C LEU A 186 -3.01 -8.56 11.48
N LEU A 187 -2.95 -7.31 11.03
CA LEU A 187 -2.91 -6.94 9.62
C LEU A 187 -1.59 -7.34 8.95
N HIS A 188 -0.48 -7.36 9.72
CA HIS A 188 0.79 -7.90 9.26
C HIS A 188 0.67 -9.41 8.99
N GLU A 189 0.16 -10.18 9.94
CA GLU A 189 -0.05 -11.63 9.79
C GLU A 189 -1.09 -11.92 8.69
N LEU A 190 -2.11 -11.08 8.57
CA LEU A 190 -3.10 -11.19 7.49
C LEU A 190 -2.47 -10.94 6.12
N THR A 191 -1.46 -10.09 6.03
CA THR A 191 -0.70 -9.92 4.79
C THR A 191 0.07 -11.19 4.44
N HIS A 192 0.73 -11.85 5.40
CA HIS A 192 1.34 -13.17 5.20
C HIS A 192 0.30 -14.20 4.73
N TRP A 193 -0.86 -14.25 5.39
CA TRP A 193 -1.96 -15.14 5.03
C TRP A 193 -2.37 -15.01 3.56
N THR A 194 -2.34 -13.81 2.97
CA THR A 194 -2.61 -13.63 1.55
C THR A 194 -1.61 -14.35 0.64
N GLY A 195 -0.42 -14.67 1.12
CA GLY A 195 0.64 -15.35 0.36
C GLY A 195 0.36 -16.81 0.03
N HIS A 196 -0.57 -17.45 0.73
CA HIS A 196 -0.89 -18.86 0.55
C HIS A 196 -1.21 -19.22 -0.92
N LYS A 197 -0.94 -20.50 -1.31
CA LYS A 197 -1.14 -21.00 -2.67
C LYS A 197 -2.59 -20.85 -3.20
N SER A 198 -3.59 -20.90 -2.31
CA SER A 198 -4.99 -20.72 -2.68
C SER A 198 -5.42 -19.25 -2.86
N ARG A 199 -4.53 -18.29 -2.60
CA ARG A 199 -4.80 -16.85 -2.66
C ARG A 199 -3.84 -16.16 -3.66
N CYS A 200 -2.90 -15.34 -3.19
CA CYS A 200 -1.95 -14.67 -4.08
C CYS A 200 -0.81 -15.57 -4.58
N ASN A 201 -0.65 -16.76 -4.02
CA ASN A 201 0.36 -17.77 -4.38
C ASN A 201 1.77 -17.19 -4.51
N ARG A 202 2.24 -16.49 -3.45
CA ARG A 202 3.53 -15.80 -3.48
C ARG A 202 4.72 -16.75 -3.59
N ASP A 203 4.63 -17.97 -3.00
CA ASP A 203 5.69 -18.96 -3.07
C ASP A 203 6.04 -19.34 -4.52
N GLU A 204 5.05 -19.48 -5.40
CA GLU A 204 5.30 -19.72 -6.82
C GLU A 204 5.98 -18.53 -7.51
N LYS A 205 5.63 -17.30 -7.08
CA LYS A 205 6.26 -16.08 -7.60
C LYS A 205 7.71 -15.95 -7.15
N TYR A 206 8.08 -16.52 -5.99
CA TYR A 206 9.48 -16.59 -5.52
C TYR A 206 10.34 -17.61 -6.28
N LYS A 207 9.75 -18.53 -7.03
CA LYS A 207 10.45 -19.40 -7.97
C LYS A 207 10.88 -18.68 -9.26
N ALA A 208 10.41 -17.45 -9.47
CA ALA A 208 10.83 -16.66 -10.61
C ALA A 208 12.35 -16.37 -10.56
N LYS A 209 12.97 -16.25 -11.73
CA LYS A 209 14.41 -16.04 -11.93
C LYS A 209 15.05 -14.97 -11.02
N TYR A 210 14.27 -13.96 -10.58
CA TYR A 210 14.75 -12.93 -9.67
C TYR A 210 15.17 -13.48 -8.29
N PHE A 211 14.49 -14.53 -7.81
CA PHE A 211 14.68 -15.10 -6.47
C PHE A 211 15.53 -16.39 -6.48
N GLU A 212 16.01 -16.84 -7.66
CA GLU A 212 16.81 -18.06 -7.78
C GLU A 212 18.05 -18.03 -6.88
N ASN A 213 18.67 -16.85 -6.74
CA ASN A 213 19.89 -16.66 -5.96
C ASN A 213 19.64 -16.23 -4.50
N PHE A 214 18.38 -16.19 -4.06
CA PHE A 214 18.05 -15.84 -2.67
C PHE A 214 18.18 -17.08 -1.79
N ASP A 215 18.95 -16.97 -0.71
CA ASP A 215 18.96 -17.98 0.34
C ASP A 215 17.64 -17.95 1.16
N SER A 216 17.50 -18.88 2.11
CA SER A 216 16.29 -18.98 2.93
C SER A 216 16.06 -17.76 3.82
N LYS A 217 17.13 -17.10 4.29
CA LYS A 217 17.04 -15.89 5.12
C LYS A 217 16.59 -14.69 4.28
N GLU A 218 17.10 -14.60 3.06
CA GLU A 218 16.72 -13.54 2.13
C GLU A 218 15.27 -13.65 1.68
N LYS A 219 14.81 -14.87 1.39
CA LYS A 219 13.40 -15.12 1.07
C LYS A 219 12.49 -14.78 2.23
N TYR A 220 12.86 -15.16 3.44
CA TYR A 220 12.13 -14.83 4.64
C TYR A 220 12.09 -13.31 4.85
N ALA A 221 13.24 -12.64 4.83
CA ALA A 221 13.31 -11.19 4.99
C ALA A 221 12.53 -10.43 3.90
N PHE A 222 12.48 -10.95 2.66
CA PHE A 222 11.68 -10.36 1.59
C PHE A 222 10.18 -10.51 1.86
N GLU A 223 9.72 -11.64 2.36
CA GLU A 223 8.31 -11.84 2.75
C GLU A 223 7.92 -10.92 3.92
N GLU A 224 8.81 -10.73 4.89
CA GLU A 224 8.63 -9.73 5.96
C GLU A 224 8.49 -8.32 5.40
N LEU A 225 9.32 -7.94 4.42
CA LEU A 225 9.18 -6.64 3.76
C LEU A 225 7.82 -6.49 3.05
N VAL A 226 7.33 -7.55 2.41
CA VAL A 226 5.99 -7.57 1.81
C VAL A 226 4.90 -7.40 2.88
N ALA A 227 5.02 -8.09 4.00
CA ALA A 227 4.06 -8.03 5.10
C ALA A 227 4.03 -6.65 5.76
N GLU A 228 5.20 -6.06 6.02
CA GLU A 228 5.30 -4.70 6.56
C GLU A 228 4.66 -3.66 5.65
N ILE A 229 4.96 -3.69 4.34
CA ILE A 229 4.34 -2.76 3.38
C ILE A 229 2.83 -2.97 3.32
N GLY A 230 2.37 -4.23 3.28
CA GLY A 230 0.95 -4.55 3.22
C GLY A 230 0.19 -4.14 4.47
N SER A 231 0.79 -4.36 5.64
CA SER A 231 0.26 -3.90 6.94
C SER A 231 0.17 -2.37 6.98
N ALA A 232 1.23 -1.66 6.59
CA ALA A 232 1.24 -0.20 6.57
C ALA A 232 0.13 0.39 5.67
N ILE A 233 -0.07 -0.20 4.49
CA ILE A 233 -1.17 0.21 3.59
C ILE A 233 -2.53 -0.03 4.25
N GLN A 234 -2.76 -1.20 4.84
CA GLN A 234 -4.02 -1.52 5.51
C GLN A 234 -4.27 -0.64 6.73
N CYS A 235 -3.26 -0.45 7.59
CA CYS A 235 -3.35 0.44 8.74
C CYS A 235 -3.73 1.86 8.32
N CYS A 236 -3.08 2.39 7.29
CA CYS A 236 -3.38 3.69 6.75
C CYS A 236 -4.83 3.79 6.20
N MET A 237 -5.30 2.74 5.51
CA MET A 237 -6.68 2.68 4.99
C MET A 237 -7.73 2.62 6.11
N LEU A 238 -7.41 1.99 7.22
CA LEU A 238 -8.29 1.75 8.37
C LEU A 238 -8.09 2.78 9.49
N GLY A 239 -7.29 3.82 9.28
CA GLY A 239 -7.05 4.86 10.28
C GLY A 239 -6.32 4.37 11.54
N ILE A 240 -5.55 3.27 11.44
CA ILE A 240 -4.76 2.72 12.53
C ILE A 240 -3.38 3.35 12.52
N THR A 241 -2.99 3.97 13.62
CA THR A 241 -1.60 4.39 13.82
C THR A 241 -0.78 3.17 14.23
N MET A 242 0.37 2.95 13.58
CA MET A 242 1.30 1.89 13.96
C MET A 242 2.73 2.42 14.04
N GLU A 243 3.51 1.88 14.95
CA GLU A 243 4.96 1.98 14.90
C GLU A 243 5.57 0.68 14.36
N PRO A 244 6.67 0.77 13.61
CA PRO A 244 7.38 -0.43 13.16
C PRO A 244 7.79 -1.27 14.37
N THR A 245 7.54 -2.55 14.33
CA THR A 245 8.02 -3.45 15.38
C THR A 245 9.56 -3.49 15.39
N PRO A 246 10.22 -3.82 16.52
CA PRO A 246 11.68 -4.01 16.55
C PRO A 246 12.17 -5.02 15.50
N HIS A 247 11.38 -6.05 15.22
CA HIS A 247 11.66 -7.02 14.15
C HIS A 247 11.56 -6.39 12.76
N ALA A 248 10.53 -5.60 12.49
CA ALA A 248 10.41 -4.84 11.25
C ALA A 248 11.63 -3.95 11.01
N ILE A 249 12.09 -3.21 12.04
CA ILE A 249 13.28 -2.37 11.97
C ILE A 249 14.53 -3.19 11.61
N GLN A 250 14.68 -4.38 12.19
CA GLN A 250 15.82 -5.26 11.90
C GLN A 250 15.81 -5.72 10.44
N TYR A 251 14.66 -6.18 9.91
CA TYR A 251 14.55 -6.62 8.52
C TYR A 251 14.71 -5.48 7.52
N LEU A 252 14.15 -4.33 7.81
CA LEU A 252 14.30 -3.16 6.95
C LEU A 252 15.75 -2.66 6.91
N ASN A 253 16.51 -2.79 8.01
CA ASN A 253 17.95 -2.50 8.00
C ASN A 253 18.73 -3.49 7.11
N ILE A 254 18.38 -4.77 7.11
CA ILE A 254 18.96 -5.75 6.19
C ILE A 254 18.68 -5.34 4.72
N TRP A 255 17.47 -4.88 4.43
CA TRP A 255 17.08 -4.47 3.08
C TRP A 255 17.59 -3.09 2.67
N LYS A 256 17.91 -2.19 3.62
CA LYS A 256 18.41 -0.84 3.34
C LYS A 256 19.62 -0.84 2.41
N ASP A 257 20.58 -1.70 2.67
CA ASP A 257 21.79 -1.79 1.84
C ASP A 257 21.51 -2.57 0.54
N ARG A 258 20.70 -3.61 0.59
CA ARG A 258 20.30 -4.37 -0.60
C ARG A 258 19.39 -3.62 -1.56
N ILE A 259 18.52 -2.75 -1.07
CA ILE A 259 17.71 -1.84 -1.92
C ILE A 259 18.62 -0.87 -2.69
N LYS A 260 19.74 -0.44 -2.11
CA LYS A 260 20.72 0.38 -2.84
C LYS A 260 21.39 -0.39 -3.98
N GLU A 261 21.69 -1.67 -3.75
CA GLU A 261 22.32 -2.55 -4.74
C GLU A 261 21.30 -3.08 -5.78
N ARG A 262 20.07 -3.32 -5.35
CA ARG A 262 18.97 -3.86 -6.17
C ARG A 262 17.66 -3.11 -5.92
N PRO A 263 17.52 -1.90 -6.50
CA PRO A 263 16.32 -1.06 -6.28
C PRO A 263 15.02 -1.75 -6.71
N GLU A 264 15.08 -2.70 -7.65
CA GLU A 264 13.92 -3.48 -8.08
C GLU A 264 13.28 -4.32 -6.95
N THR A 265 14.00 -4.57 -5.86
CA THR A 265 13.48 -5.32 -4.70
C THR A 265 12.26 -4.62 -4.09
N ILE A 266 12.36 -3.30 -3.84
CA ILE A 266 11.25 -2.55 -3.25
C ILE A 266 10.06 -2.45 -4.21
N PHE A 267 10.30 -2.39 -5.52
CA PHE A 267 9.22 -2.41 -6.53
C PHE A 267 8.44 -3.72 -6.48
N LYS A 268 9.16 -4.86 -6.37
CA LYS A 268 8.53 -6.18 -6.31
C LYS A 268 7.80 -6.38 -4.99
N ALA A 269 8.43 -6.04 -3.86
CA ALA A 269 7.78 -6.13 -2.55
C ALA A 269 6.50 -5.30 -2.51
N SER A 270 6.54 -4.05 -2.98
CA SER A 270 5.36 -3.16 -3.04
C SER A 270 4.24 -3.72 -3.93
N ALA A 271 4.61 -4.32 -5.06
CA ALA A 271 3.62 -4.92 -5.98
C ALA A 271 2.95 -6.14 -5.35
N LEU A 272 3.71 -7.00 -4.65
CA LEU A 272 3.19 -8.17 -3.96
C LEU A 272 2.35 -7.80 -2.74
N ALA A 273 2.77 -6.80 -1.96
CA ALA A 273 2.01 -6.22 -0.86
C ALA A 273 0.67 -5.67 -1.35
N GLN A 274 0.71 -4.86 -2.41
CA GLN A 274 -0.50 -4.29 -3.00
C GLN A 274 -1.44 -5.38 -3.54
N ALA A 275 -0.92 -6.46 -4.10
CA ALA A 275 -1.74 -7.59 -4.55
C ALA A 275 -2.45 -8.25 -3.37
N GLY A 276 -1.75 -8.44 -2.23
CA GLY A 276 -2.34 -8.96 -1.00
C GLY A 276 -3.44 -8.06 -0.45
N VAL A 277 -3.17 -6.76 -0.35
CA VAL A 277 -4.17 -5.76 0.09
C VAL A 277 -5.39 -5.78 -0.83
N SER A 278 -5.19 -5.82 -2.15
CA SER A 278 -6.29 -5.86 -3.12
C SER A 278 -7.13 -7.12 -2.96
N TYR A 279 -6.49 -8.28 -2.75
CA TYR A 279 -7.19 -9.54 -2.48
C TYR A 279 -8.09 -9.43 -1.25
N ILE A 280 -7.61 -8.83 -0.14
CA ILE A 280 -8.42 -8.62 1.05
C ILE A 280 -9.57 -7.64 0.79
N GLN A 281 -9.33 -6.57 0.03
CA GLN A 281 -10.36 -5.61 -0.35
C GLN A 281 -11.47 -6.26 -1.19
N ASP A 282 -11.13 -7.17 -2.09
CA ASP A 282 -12.10 -7.90 -2.92
C ASP A 282 -12.98 -8.85 -2.09
N LEU A 283 -12.52 -9.29 -0.93
CA LEU A 283 -13.31 -10.08 0.03
C LEU A 283 -14.29 -9.23 0.85
N GLN A 284 -14.16 -7.89 0.82
CA GLN A 284 -15.08 -7.03 1.54
C GLN A 284 -16.45 -7.00 0.83
N PRO A 285 -17.59 -7.05 1.56
CA PRO A 285 -18.89 -6.90 0.96
C PRO A 285 -18.91 -5.61 0.13
N ASN A 286 -19.62 -5.62 -0.99
CA ASN A 286 -19.70 -4.52 -1.97
C ASN A 286 -20.27 -3.19 -1.42
N ASN A 287 -20.34 -3.02 -0.15
CA ASN A 287 -20.21 -1.71 0.46
C ASN A 287 -18.80 -1.22 0.10
N LYS A 288 -18.66 -0.79 -1.17
CA LYS A 288 -17.56 0.08 -1.55
C LYS A 288 -17.40 1.01 -0.37
N ILE A 289 -16.25 0.93 0.31
CA ILE A 289 -15.86 1.97 1.24
C ILE A 289 -16.12 3.25 0.48
N GLU A 290 -17.21 3.92 0.79
CA GLU A 290 -17.81 5.01 -0.01
C GLU A 290 -16.93 6.26 -0.01
N SER A 291 -15.82 6.23 0.73
CA SER A 291 -14.80 7.26 0.74
C SER A 291 -14.32 7.65 -0.67
N ASN A 292 -14.35 6.72 -1.65
CA ASN A 292 -13.97 7.03 -3.04
C ASN A 292 -15.13 7.52 -3.92
N GLN A 293 -16.39 7.23 -3.57
CA GLN A 293 -17.55 7.71 -4.36
C GLN A 293 -18.04 9.09 -3.91
N ASN A 294 -17.91 9.40 -2.61
CA ASN A 294 -18.30 10.74 -2.11
C ASN A 294 -17.34 11.81 -2.63
N MET A 295 -16.04 11.55 -2.70
CA MET A 295 -15.10 12.48 -3.34
C MET A 295 -15.42 12.66 -4.83
N SER A 296 -15.64 11.57 -5.57
CA SER A 296 -16.01 11.66 -7.00
C SER A 296 -17.37 12.33 -7.23
N LYS A 297 -18.36 12.15 -6.33
CA LYS A 297 -19.67 12.84 -6.40
C LYS A 297 -19.57 14.30 -5.97
N LEU A 298 -18.81 14.64 -4.94
CA LEU A 298 -18.53 16.01 -4.55
C LEU A 298 -17.83 16.79 -5.67
N PHE A 299 -16.86 16.16 -6.34
CA PHE A 299 -16.18 16.73 -7.50
C PHE A 299 -17.09 16.87 -8.73
N LYS A 300 -18.05 15.95 -8.95
CA LYS A 300 -18.97 16.02 -10.09
C LYS A 300 -20.12 17.01 -9.87
N ASN A 301 -20.70 17.09 -8.67
CA ASN A 301 -21.89 17.91 -8.42
C ASN A 301 -21.61 19.42 -8.28
N ARG A 302 -20.37 19.83 -8.04
CA ARG A 302 -20.01 21.27 -7.98
C ARG A 302 -19.66 21.89 -9.33
N TYR A 303 -19.49 21.08 -10.39
CA TYR A 303 -19.10 21.58 -11.70
C TYR A 303 -20.10 21.21 -12.81
N ALA A 304 -21.30 20.78 -12.45
CA ALA A 304 -22.42 20.55 -13.38
C ALA A 304 -23.46 21.70 -13.38
N SER A 305 -23.08 22.86 -12.87
CA SER A 305 -23.91 24.09 -12.96
C SER A 305 -23.14 25.19 -13.65
#